data_70d7756c9fbe3ed05e0aaa4fa0eca271
#
_entry.id   70d7756c9fbe3ed05e0aaa4fa0eca271
#
_cell.length_a   1.000
_cell.length_b   1.000
_cell.length_c   1.000
_cell.angle_alpha   90.00
_cell.angle_beta   90.00
_cell.angle_gamma   90.00
#
_symmetry.space_group_name_H-M   'P 1'
#
loop_
_entity.id
_entity.type
_entity.pdbx_description
1 polymer ?
#
loop_
_entity_poly.entity_id
_entity_poly.type
_entity_poly.pdbx_seq_one_letter_code
_entity_poly.pdbx_strand_id
1 'polypeptide(L)'
;QGKKILKKVAQLATDTLAQSRQAFKQLSATAPSQLRQEFSQTIELTAKLVQQTQDKLAGKPIPQRIVSFFDPEARAIVKGKLDKPVEFGRTLQLVQDDSGVIVHYEIHRGNPSDKTELISLVRQTKKVLKQAPRELATDRGYYSSENLNKLSRMGVRRVGIPKIGRLSRTEKRHQHRRWFKELQRFRCGIEAGISLLKRRFSLGRVLAKGSPATAVWTGFAIFAFNLWQQT
;
A
#
# COMPACT_ATOMS: atom_id res chain seq x y z
N GLN A 1 -17.14 11.37 -26.63
CA GLN A 1 -17.76 10.04 -26.49
C GLN A 1 -17.73 9.56 -25.05
N GLY A 2 -16.59 9.55 -24.33
CA GLY A 2 -16.46 9.05 -22.96
C GLY A 2 -17.33 9.78 -21.93
N LYS A 3 -17.47 11.11 -22.02
CA LYS A 3 -18.32 11.89 -21.11
C LYS A 3 -19.81 11.55 -21.22
N LYS A 4 -20.28 11.22 -22.44
CA LYS A 4 -21.67 10.79 -22.69
C LYS A 4 -21.94 9.40 -22.10
N ILE A 5 -20.99 8.47 -22.23
CA ILE A 5 -21.08 7.14 -21.62
C ILE A 5 -21.08 7.24 -20.09
N LEU A 6 -20.19 8.06 -19.51
CA LEU A 6 -20.12 8.25 -18.07
C LEU A 6 -21.43 8.82 -17.49
N LYS A 7 -22.09 9.75 -18.20
CA LYS A 7 -23.43 10.26 -17.80
C LYS A 7 -24.49 9.16 -17.77
N LYS A 8 -24.52 8.29 -18.80
CA LYS A 8 -25.48 7.16 -18.83
C LYS A 8 -25.24 6.18 -17.70
N VAL A 9 -23.99 5.82 -17.43
CA VAL A 9 -23.62 4.93 -16.32
C VAL A 9 -23.98 5.56 -14.97
N ALA A 10 -23.73 6.86 -14.76
CA ALA A 10 -24.12 7.55 -13.56
C ALA A 10 -25.64 7.57 -13.33
N GLN A 11 -26.42 7.79 -14.40
CA GLN A 11 -27.89 7.73 -14.32
C GLN A 11 -28.37 6.33 -13.94
N LEU A 12 -27.91 5.29 -14.64
CA LEU A 12 -28.27 3.90 -14.33
C LEU A 12 -27.94 3.52 -12.89
N ALA A 13 -26.75 3.92 -12.39
CA ALA A 13 -26.34 3.69 -11.01
C ALA A 13 -27.24 4.44 -10.01
N THR A 14 -27.69 5.65 -10.34
CA THR A 14 -28.63 6.41 -9.51
C THR A 14 -29.99 5.72 -9.41
N ASP A 15 -30.50 5.25 -10.53
CA ASP A 15 -31.80 4.57 -10.61
C ASP A 15 -31.74 3.23 -9.84
N THR A 16 -30.68 2.45 -10.03
CA THR A 16 -30.43 1.21 -9.29
C THR A 16 -30.32 1.46 -7.78
N LEU A 17 -29.65 2.54 -7.38
CA LEU A 17 -29.54 2.92 -5.97
C LEU A 17 -30.89 3.26 -5.35
N ALA A 18 -31.75 3.96 -6.06
CA ALA A 18 -33.11 4.28 -5.60
C ALA A 18 -33.94 3.00 -5.40
N GLN A 19 -33.90 2.09 -6.37
CA GLN A 19 -34.58 0.78 -6.27
C GLN A 19 -34.04 -0.06 -5.11
N SER A 20 -32.72 -0.11 -4.93
CA SER A 20 -32.09 -0.83 -3.83
C SER A 20 -32.49 -0.29 -2.46
N ARG A 21 -32.59 1.03 -2.31
CA ARG A 21 -33.07 1.67 -1.08
C ARG A 21 -34.53 1.33 -0.78
N GLN A 22 -35.37 1.28 -1.77
CA GLN A 22 -36.75 0.90 -1.62
C GLN A 22 -36.88 -0.57 -1.22
N ALA A 23 -36.21 -1.49 -1.90
CA ALA A 23 -36.17 -2.90 -1.57
C ALA A 23 -35.63 -3.13 -0.14
N PHE A 24 -34.59 -2.40 0.27
CA PHE A 24 -34.03 -2.50 1.62
C PHE A 24 -35.03 -2.10 2.70
N LYS A 25 -35.82 -1.05 2.48
CA LYS A 25 -36.89 -0.65 3.41
C LYS A 25 -37.94 -1.75 3.61
N GLN A 26 -38.26 -2.45 2.56
CA GLN A 26 -39.26 -3.56 2.60
C GLN A 26 -38.71 -4.81 3.31
N LEU A 27 -37.42 -5.14 3.10
CA LEU A 27 -36.78 -6.34 3.63
C LEU A 27 -36.22 -6.14 5.05
N SER A 28 -36.02 -4.92 5.50
CA SER A 28 -35.27 -4.61 6.72
C SER A 28 -35.88 -5.19 8.00
N ALA A 29 -37.19 -5.42 8.05
CA ALA A 29 -37.87 -5.95 9.25
C ALA A 29 -37.64 -7.45 9.47
N THR A 30 -37.37 -8.23 8.43
CA THR A 30 -37.30 -9.70 8.46
C THR A 30 -35.92 -10.29 8.23
N ALA A 31 -35.01 -9.50 7.68
CA ALA A 31 -33.65 -9.96 7.36
C ALA A 31 -32.73 -10.05 8.59
N PRO A 32 -31.79 -11.02 8.67
CA PRO A 32 -30.78 -11.10 9.71
C PRO A 32 -29.98 -9.79 9.84
N SER A 33 -29.60 -9.44 11.08
CA SER A 33 -28.90 -8.18 11.39
C SER A 33 -27.61 -7.99 10.57
N GLN A 34 -26.83 -9.04 10.38
CA GLN A 34 -25.60 -9.02 9.60
C GLN A 34 -25.88 -8.68 8.13
N LEU A 35 -26.89 -9.32 7.54
CA LEU A 35 -27.26 -9.06 6.14
C LEU A 35 -27.76 -7.62 5.94
N ARG A 36 -28.54 -7.10 6.91
CA ARG A 36 -28.97 -5.69 6.90
C ARG A 36 -27.78 -4.73 6.94
N GLN A 37 -26.80 -5.01 7.78
CA GLN A 37 -25.59 -4.19 7.89
C GLN A 37 -24.77 -4.19 6.61
N GLU A 38 -24.54 -5.36 6.02
CA GLU A 38 -23.79 -5.50 4.75
C GLU A 38 -24.53 -4.78 3.60
N PHE A 39 -25.85 -4.91 3.54
CA PHE A 39 -26.65 -4.26 2.52
C PHE A 39 -26.65 -2.72 2.68
N SER A 40 -26.79 -2.22 3.90
CA SER A 40 -26.70 -0.80 4.22
C SER A 40 -25.34 -0.21 3.83
N GLN A 41 -24.26 -0.88 4.18
CA GLN A 41 -22.90 -0.47 3.82
C GLN A 41 -22.71 -0.44 2.30
N THR A 42 -23.28 -1.40 1.59
CA THR A 42 -23.22 -1.48 0.12
C THR A 42 -23.98 -0.32 -0.52
N ILE A 43 -25.19 0.02 -0.02
CA ILE A 43 -25.97 1.18 -0.46
C ILE A 43 -25.21 2.47 -0.24
N GLU A 44 -24.63 2.66 0.96
CA GLU A 44 -23.85 3.87 1.29
C GLU A 44 -22.62 4.03 0.40
N LEU A 45 -21.89 2.94 0.16
CA LEU A 45 -20.73 2.94 -0.73
C LEU A 45 -21.14 3.27 -2.16
N THR A 46 -22.22 2.69 -2.65
CA THR A 46 -22.77 2.97 -3.98
C THR A 46 -23.18 4.44 -4.10
N ALA A 47 -23.85 4.99 -3.08
CA ALA A 47 -24.24 6.39 -3.05
C ALA A 47 -23.01 7.34 -3.13
N LYS A 48 -21.95 7.03 -2.39
CA LYS A 48 -20.67 7.78 -2.47
C LYS A 48 -20.06 7.73 -3.88
N LEU A 49 -20.08 6.58 -4.53
CA LEU A 49 -19.55 6.42 -5.89
C LEU A 49 -20.40 7.17 -6.94
N VAL A 50 -21.72 7.16 -6.80
CA VAL A 50 -22.63 7.96 -7.65
C VAL A 50 -22.33 9.44 -7.49
N GLN A 51 -22.26 9.94 -6.26
CA GLN A 51 -21.94 11.34 -5.98
C GLN A 51 -20.56 11.71 -6.54
N GLN A 52 -19.55 10.89 -6.33
CA GLN A 52 -18.20 11.09 -6.86
C GLN A 52 -18.20 11.16 -8.40
N THR A 53 -19.04 10.38 -9.05
CA THR A 53 -19.18 10.40 -10.53
C THR A 53 -19.86 11.68 -11.00
N GLN A 54 -20.87 12.15 -10.29
CA GLN A 54 -21.54 13.44 -10.55
C GLN A 54 -20.58 14.62 -10.36
N ASP A 55 -19.81 14.62 -9.28
CA ASP A 55 -18.79 15.65 -9.01
C ASP A 55 -17.71 15.66 -10.11
N LYS A 56 -17.28 14.49 -10.59
CA LYS A 56 -16.36 14.38 -11.73
C LYS A 56 -16.94 14.98 -13.01
N LEU A 57 -18.21 14.71 -13.28
CA LEU A 57 -18.91 15.26 -14.45
C LEU A 57 -19.07 16.79 -14.36
N ALA A 58 -19.25 17.30 -13.15
CA ALA A 58 -19.36 18.74 -12.86
C ALA A 58 -17.98 19.46 -12.78
N GLY A 59 -16.85 18.73 -12.93
CA GLY A 59 -15.51 19.29 -12.81
C GLY A 59 -15.07 19.62 -11.39
N LYS A 60 -15.80 19.14 -10.37
CA LYS A 60 -15.47 19.37 -8.97
C LYS A 60 -14.30 18.49 -8.50
N PRO A 61 -13.45 18.94 -7.56
CA PRO A 61 -12.44 18.12 -6.95
C PRO A 61 -13.07 16.99 -6.12
N ILE A 62 -12.46 15.82 -6.15
CA ILE A 62 -12.93 14.64 -5.41
C ILE A 62 -11.86 14.25 -4.39
N PRO A 63 -11.90 14.81 -3.18
CA PRO A 63 -10.98 14.43 -2.11
C PRO A 63 -11.26 12.97 -1.71
N GLN A 64 -10.21 12.21 -1.37
CA GLN A 64 -10.30 10.81 -0.92
C GLN A 64 -11.06 9.89 -1.88
N ARG A 65 -10.84 10.08 -3.18
CA ARG A 65 -11.52 9.33 -4.24
C ARG A 65 -11.47 7.81 -4.00
N ILE A 66 -12.64 7.18 -3.97
CA ILE A 66 -12.77 5.73 -3.98
C ILE A 66 -12.48 5.24 -5.41
N VAL A 67 -11.54 4.32 -5.55
CA VAL A 67 -11.08 3.79 -6.84
C VAL A 67 -11.49 2.34 -7.06
N SER A 68 -11.96 1.65 -6.03
CA SER A 68 -12.47 0.29 -6.08
C SER A 68 -13.71 0.15 -5.22
N PHE A 69 -14.75 -0.50 -5.76
CA PHE A 69 -15.95 -0.86 -5.00
C PHE A 69 -15.65 -1.97 -3.97
N PHE A 70 -14.84 -2.95 -4.36
CA PHE A 70 -14.53 -4.10 -3.52
C PHE A 70 -13.42 -3.85 -2.50
N ASP A 71 -12.63 -2.79 -2.69
CA ASP A 71 -11.65 -2.31 -1.73
C ASP A 71 -11.70 -0.77 -1.64
N PRO A 72 -12.61 -0.21 -0.83
CA PRO A 72 -12.77 1.23 -0.68
C PRO A 72 -11.55 1.95 -0.10
N GLU A 73 -10.62 1.21 0.51
CA GLU A 73 -9.36 1.74 1.04
C GLU A 73 -8.23 1.74 0.02
N ALA A 74 -8.42 1.11 -1.16
CA ALA A 74 -7.48 1.23 -2.26
C ALA A 74 -7.33 2.70 -2.70
N ARG A 75 -6.12 3.08 -3.07
CA ARG A 75 -5.80 4.44 -3.53
C ARG A 75 -5.01 4.38 -4.84
N ALA A 76 -5.02 5.50 -5.54
CA ALA A 76 -4.16 5.70 -6.68
C ALA A 76 -2.72 5.92 -6.19
N ILE A 77 -1.78 5.09 -6.67
CA ILE A 77 -0.35 5.14 -6.35
C ILE A 77 0.37 5.61 -7.60
N VAL A 78 0.90 6.82 -7.55
CA VAL A 78 1.68 7.40 -8.66
C VAL A 78 3.06 6.77 -8.68
N LYS A 79 3.41 6.10 -9.78
CA LYS A 79 4.68 5.37 -9.93
C LYS A 79 5.74 6.12 -10.73
N GLY A 80 5.39 7.20 -11.41
CA GLY A 80 6.32 7.95 -12.25
C GLY A 80 6.90 7.16 -13.43
N LYS A 81 6.31 6.01 -13.80
CA LYS A 81 6.68 5.21 -14.97
C LYS A 81 5.87 5.63 -16.18
N LEU A 82 6.52 5.70 -17.36
CA LEU A 82 5.88 6.12 -18.61
C LEU A 82 4.71 5.20 -19.00
N ASP A 83 4.89 3.89 -18.90
CA ASP A 83 3.89 2.91 -19.34
C ASP A 83 2.72 2.71 -18.35
N LYS A 84 2.97 2.89 -17.05
CA LYS A 84 1.96 2.76 -16.01
C LYS A 84 2.14 3.88 -14.97
N PRO A 85 1.67 5.08 -15.27
CA PRO A 85 1.87 6.23 -14.38
C PRO A 85 1.15 6.09 -13.04
N VAL A 86 0.05 5.32 -12.98
CA VAL A 86 -0.76 5.12 -11.79
C VAL A 86 -1.11 3.65 -11.63
N GLU A 87 -0.86 3.09 -10.47
CA GLU A 87 -1.40 1.80 -10.01
C GLU A 87 -2.49 2.05 -8.97
N PHE A 88 -3.43 1.12 -8.84
CA PHE A 88 -4.48 1.19 -7.84
C PHE A 88 -4.31 0.04 -6.85
N GLY A 89 -4.38 0.34 -5.56
CA GLY A 89 -4.20 -0.68 -4.53
C GLY A 89 -3.86 -0.11 -3.18
N ARG A 90 -3.22 -0.93 -2.36
CA ARG A 90 -2.68 -0.56 -1.04
C ARG A 90 -1.17 -0.55 -1.08
N THR A 91 -0.56 0.37 -0.34
CA THR A 91 0.89 0.35 -0.15
C THR A 91 1.24 -0.73 0.87
N LEU A 92 2.15 -1.61 0.48
CA LEU A 92 2.73 -2.64 1.35
C LEU A 92 4.21 -2.33 1.52
N GLN A 93 4.64 -2.15 2.77
CA GLN A 93 6.06 -2.06 3.12
C GLN A 93 6.53 -3.41 3.65
N LEU A 94 7.72 -3.83 3.25
CA LEU A 94 8.34 -5.10 3.60
C LEU A 94 9.72 -4.86 4.21
N VAL A 95 10.05 -5.63 5.23
CA VAL A 95 11.40 -5.69 5.80
C VAL A 95 11.91 -7.11 5.63
N GLN A 96 13.00 -7.23 4.90
CA GLN A 96 13.68 -8.50 4.61
C GLN A 96 15.04 -8.51 5.31
N ASP A 97 15.40 -9.64 5.90
CA ASP A 97 16.73 -9.86 6.48
C ASP A 97 17.72 -10.38 5.43
N ASP A 98 18.96 -10.63 5.86
CA ASP A 98 20.05 -11.09 5.01
C ASP A 98 19.90 -12.56 4.55
N SER A 99 19.03 -13.33 5.18
CA SER A 99 18.64 -14.69 4.73
C SER A 99 17.55 -14.67 3.64
N GLY A 100 17.01 -13.51 3.31
CA GLY A 100 15.93 -13.36 2.34
C GLY A 100 14.53 -13.53 2.94
N VAL A 101 14.41 -13.72 4.25
CA VAL A 101 13.14 -13.87 4.97
C VAL A 101 12.51 -12.50 5.23
N ILE A 102 11.20 -12.38 5.01
CA ILE A 102 10.44 -11.19 5.37
C ILE A 102 10.11 -11.26 6.85
N VAL A 103 10.79 -10.46 7.65
CA VAL A 103 10.68 -10.45 9.12
C VAL A 103 9.59 -9.51 9.63
N HIS A 104 9.18 -8.54 8.82
CA HIS A 104 8.09 -7.63 9.15
C HIS A 104 7.45 -7.04 7.89
N TYR A 105 6.16 -6.70 7.99
CA TYR A 105 5.44 -5.99 6.94
C TYR A 105 4.34 -5.10 7.50
N GLU A 106 4.02 -4.04 6.78
CA GLU A 106 2.91 -3.13 7.11
C GLU A 106 2.06 -2.85 5.88
N ILE A 107 0.73 -2.96 6.03
CA ILE A 107 -0.24 -2.61 4.99
C ILE A 107 -0.82 -1.25 5.36
N HIS A 108 -0.58 -0.25 4.53
CA HIS A 108 -1.02 1.11 4.81
C HIS A 108 -2.40 1.40 4.24
N ARG A 109 -3.16 2.21 4.99
CA ARG A 109 -4.34 2.89 4.47
C ARG A 109 -3.90 4.12 3.69
N GLY A 110 -4.21 4.15 2.39
CA GLY A 110 -3.76 5.23 1.53
C GLY A 110 -2.32 5.06 1.05
N ASN A 111 -1.66 6.17 0.80
CA ASN A 111 -0.29 6.22 0.29
C ASN A 111 0.57 7.17 1.15
N PRO A 112 0.94 6.76 2.37
CA PRO A 112 1.78 7.58 3.22
C PRO A 112 3.17 7.77 2.59
N SER A 113 3.87 8.82 3.03
CA SER A 113 5.23 9.06 2.56
C SER A 113 6.20 8.06 3.20
N ASP A 114 7.07 7.47 2.39
CA ASP A 114 8.12 6.56 2.86
C ASP A 114 8.97 7.18 3.98
N LYS A 115 9.21 8.50 3.90
CA LYS A 115 9.99 9.23 4.93
C LYS A 115 9.33 9.19 6.30
N THR A 116 8.01 9.27 6.37
CA THR A 116 7.27 9.31 7.65
C THR A 116 7.18 7.92 8.28
N GLU A 117 7.11 6.89 7.45
CA GLU A 117 6.87 5.52 7.91
C GLU A 117 8.14 4.78 8.36
N LEU A 118 9.34 5.20 7.91
CA LEU A 118 10.59 4.48 8.16
C LEU A 118 10.85 4.20 9.64
N ILE A 119 10.68 5.20 10.50
CA ILE A 119 11.00 5.06 11.92
C ILE A 119 10.01 4.14 12.62
N SER A 120 8.72 4.19 12.22
CA SER A 120 7.71 3.25 12.71
C SER A 120 8.07 1.82 12.33
N LEU A 121 8.36 1.60 11.06
CA LEU A 121 8.73 0.31 10.48
C LEU A 121 9.94 -0.31 11.21
N VAL A 122 11.02 0.47 11.41
CA VAL A 122 12.22 -0.01 12.13
C VAL A 122 11.91 -0.28 13.61
N ARG A 123 11.06 0.52 14.24
CA ARG A 123 10.63 0.29 15.63
C ARG A 123 9.84 -1.00 15.80
N GLN A 124 8.93 -1.29 14.87
CA GLN A 124 8.18 -2.55 14.88
C GLN A 124 9.08 -3.74 14.56
N THR A 125 9.99 -3.61 13.59
CA THR A 125 11.01 -4.63 13.31
C THR A 125 11.86 -4.93 14.55
N LYS A 126 12.30 -3.90 15.28
CA LYS A 126 13.02 -4.08 16.55
C LYS A 126 12.21 -4.86 17.59
N LYS A 127 10.89 -4.65 17.67
CA LYS A 127 10.03 -5.44 18.58
C LYS A 127 9.98 -6.92 18.19
N VAL A 128 9.86 -7.21 16.90
CA VAL A 128 9.81 -8.59 16.38
C VAL A 128 11.15 -9.30 16.62
N LEU A 129 12.26 -8.67 16.22
CA LEU A 129 13.61 -9.24 16.31
C LEU A 129 14.25 -9.14 17.71
N LYS A 130 13.60 -8.45 18.67
CA LYS A 130 14.12 -8.13 20.02
C LYS A 130 15.40 -7.29 20.03
N GLN A 131 15.88 -6.87 18.88
CA GLN A 131 17.08 -6.03 18.71
C GLN A 131 16.94 -5.10 17.50
N ALA A 132 17.67 -3.97 17.54
CA ALA A 132 17.74 -3.09 16.39
C ALA A 132 18.60 -3.73 15.29
N PRO A 133 18.24 -3.55 14.00
CA PRO A 133 19.10 -3.98 12.91
C PRO A 133 20.46 -3.26 13.00
N ARG A 134 21.56 -3.99 12.82
CA ARG A 134 22.89 -3.37 12.79
C ARG A 134 23.09 -2.51 11.54
N GLU A 135 22.53 -2.96 10.43
CA GLU A 135 22.63 -2.33 9.12
C GLU A 135 21.25 -2.23 8.51
N LEU A 136 20.97 -1.17 7.79
CA LEU A 136 19.71 -0.90 7.13
C LEU A 136 19.95 -0.36 5.73
N ALA A 137 19.27 -0.91 4.74
CA ALA A 137 19.24 -0.39 3.38
C ALA A 137 17.80 -0.11 2.94
N THR A 138 17.58 1.03 2.33
CA THR A 138 16.27 1.40 1.76
C THR A 138 16.43 2.15 0.46
N ASP A 139 15.32 2.39 -0.21
CA ASP A 139 15.25 3.29 -1.35
C ASP A 139 15.53 4.75 -0.94
N ARG A 140 15.92 5.55 -1.92
CA ARG A 140 16.13 6.99 -1.75
C ARG A 140 14.89 7.75 -1.25
N GLY A 141 13.68 7.21 -1.46
CA GLY A 141 12.42 7.78 -1.00
C GLY A 141 12.35 7.95 0.52
N TYR A 142 13.06 7.12 1.27
CA TYR A 142 13.14 7.15 2.72
C TYR A 142 14.14 8.18 3.29
N TYR A 143 14.93 8.85 2.42
CA TYR A 143 15.97 9.74 2.86
C TYR A 143 15.42 11.01 3.52
N SER A 144 15.84 11.26 4.76
CA SER A 144 15.82 12.56 5.41
C SER A 144 16.94 12.61 6.47
N SER A 145 17.51 13.80 6.73
CA SER A 145 18.51 13.98 7.77
C SER A 145 17.96 13.61 9.16
N GLU A 146 16.69 13.86 9.38
CA GLU A 146 15.99 13.49 10.60
C GLU A 146 15.93 11.96 10.79
N ASN A 147 15.60 11.21 9.72
CA ASN A 147 15.57 9.75 9.75
C ASN A 147 16.96 9.18 10.04
N LEU A 148 18.02 9.69 9.41
CA LEU A 148 19.39 9.25 9.69
C LEU A 148 19.77 9.44 11.16
N ASN A 149 19.44 10.58 11.74
CA ASN A 149 19.70 10.87 13.15
C ASN A 149 18.88 9.95 14.08
N LYS A 150 17.60 9.72 13.78
CA LYS A 150 16.73 8.82 14.57
C LYS A 150 17.24 7.37 14.49
N LEU A 151 17.62 6.87 13.31
CA LEU A 151 18.15 5.52 13.13
C LEU A 151 19.46 5.32 13.92
N SER A 152 20.36 6.30 13.90
CA SER A 152 21.60 6.27 14.70
C SER A 152 21.30 6.17 16.21
N ARG A 153 20.33 6.97 16.71
CA ARG A 153 19.90 6.91 18.12
C ARG A 153 19.22 5.56 18.47
N MET A 154 18.62 4.88 17.50
CA MET A 154 18.03 3.55 17.69
C MET A 154 19.07 2.41 17.70
N GLY A 155 20.35 2.72 17.44
CA GLY A 155 21.47 1.78 17.44
C GLY A 155 21.81 1.18 16.07
N VAL A 156 21.23 1.69 14.97
CA VAL A 156 21.58 1.27 13.61
C VAL A 156 22.97 1.85 13.27
N ARG A 157 23.96 0.97 13.05
CA ARG A 157 25.36 1.38 12.85
C ARG A 157 25.65 1.85 11.42
N ARG A 158 25.06 1.21 10.41
CA ARG A 158 25.24 1.52 9.01
C ARG A 158 23.89 1.70 8.32
N VAL A 159 23.69 2.89 7.76
CA VAL A 159 22.44 3.26 7.09
C VAL A 159 22.73 3.55 5.63
N GLY A 160 22.29 2.64 4.76
CA GLY A 160 22.45 2.71 3.31
C GLY A 160 21.20 3.33 2.66
N ILE A 161 20.91 4.61 2.91
CA ILE A 161 19.83 5.36 2.24
C ILE A 161 20.46 6.38 1.31
N PRO A 162 20.28 6.26 -0.04
CA PRO A 162 20.82 7.23 -0.98
C PRO A 162 20.15 8.59 -0.83
N LYS A 163 20.91 9.67 -0.77
CA LYS A 163 20.37 11.03 -0.75
C LYS A 163 19.79 11.41 -2.10
N ILE A 164 18.69 12.15 -2.08
CA ILE A 164 18.06 12.73 -3.27
C ILE A 164 18.72 14.08 -3.58
N GLY A 165 18.94 14.36 -4.86
CA GLY A 165 19.44 15.65 -5.35
C GLY A 165 20.97 15.72 -5.47
N ARG A 166 21.49 16.95 -5.48
CA ARG A 166 22.93 17.20 -5.67
C ARG A 166 23.70 16.78 -4.42
N LEU A 167 24.69 15.93 -4.61
CA LEU A 167 25.58 15.45 -3.54
C LEU A 167 26.81 16.36 -3.40
N SER A 168 27.17 16.69 -2.17
CA SER A 168 28.46 17.26 -1.83
C SER A 168 29.59 16.25 -2.05
N ARG A 169 30.86 16.71 -2.02
CA ARG A 169 32.03 15.82 -2.11
C ARG A 169 32.07 14.77 -0.99
N THR A 170 31.72 15.17 0.22
CA THR A 170 31.68 14.27 1.39
C THR A 170 30.58 13.20 1.26
N GLU A 171 29.38 13.58 0.82
CA GLU A 171 28.27 12.66 0.60
C GLU A 171 28.55 11.68 -0.54
N LYS A 172 29.15 12.14 -1.65
CA LYS A 172 29.63 11.26 -2.71
C LYS A 172 30.62 10.24 -2.18
N ARG A 173 31.65 10.69 -1.43
CA ARG A 173 32.64 9.80 -0.82
C ARG A 173 31.98 8.80 0.14
N HIS A 174 30.98 9.22 0.91
CA HIS A 174 30.23 8.34 1.81
C HIS A 174 29.49 7.24 1.03
N GLN A 175 28.74 7.60 -0.01
CA GLN A 175 28.01 6.63 -0.82
C GLN A 175 28.90 5.73 -1.68
N HIS A 176 30.15 6.14 -1.94
CA HIS A 176 31.16 5.33 -2.63
C HIS A 176 31.85 4.30 -1.74
N ARG A 177 31.66 4.32 -0.41
CA ARG A 177 32.23 3.33 0.51
C ARG A 177 31.76 1.92 0.16
N ARG A 178 32.64 0.95 0.34
CA ARG A 178 32.37 -0.46 0.02
C ARG A 178 31.11 -0.96 0.70
N TRP A 179 31.00 -0.79 2.02
CA TRP A 179 29.83 -1.21 2.78
C TRP A 179 28.52 -0.57 2.32
N PHE A 180 28.51 0.69 1.88
CA PHE A 180 27.32 1.35 1.37
C PHE A 180 26.87 0.72 0.04
N LYS A 181 27.80 0.42 -0.85
CA LYS A 181 27.52 -0.26 -2.13
C LYS A 181 27.01 -1.68 -1.89
N GLU A 182 27.56 -2.41 -0.91
CA GLU A 182 27.11 -3.75 -0.51
C GLU A 182 25.66 -3.70 0.00
N LEU A 183 25.31 -2.76 0.88
CA LEU A 183 23.95 -2.55 1.34
C LEU A 183 22.98 -2.21 0.19
N GLN A 184 23.41 -1.40 -0.77
CA GLN A 184 22.56 -1.10 -1.93
C GLN A 184 22.38 -2.30 -2.87
N ARG A 185 23.38 -3.16 -3.02
CA ARG A 185 23.23 -4.44 -3.74
C ARG A 185 22.25 -5.36 -3.03
N PHE A 186 22.37 -5.48 -1.71
CA PHE A 186 21.42 -6.24 -0.88
C PHE A 186 19.99 -5.73 -1.08
N ARG A 187 19.79 -4.41 -1.01
CA ARG A 187 18.48 -3.80 -1.27
C ARG A 187 17.90 -4.21 -2.63
N CYS A 188 18.69 -4.28 -3.68
CA CYS A 188 18.22 -4.71 -5.00
C CYS A 188 17.64 -6.14 -4.97
N GLY A 189 18.10 -7.00 -4.07
CA GLY A 189 17.55 -8.35 -3.89
C GLY A 189 16.08 -8.36 -3.47
N ILE A 190 15.63 -7.38 -2.66
CA ILE A 190 14.23 -7.30 -2.24
C ILE A 190 13.27 -7.05 -3.41
N GLU A 191 13.73 -6.39 -4.48
CA GLU A 191 12.92 -6.17 -5.68
C GLU A 191 12.58 -7.50 -6.39
N ALA A 192 13.52 -8.45 -6.39
CA ALA A 192 13.27 -9.80 -6.90
C ALA A 192 12.27 -10.54 -6.01
N GLY A 193 12.40 -10.44 -4.67
CA GLY A 193 11.43 -10.99 -3.71
C GLY A 193 10.02 -10.42 -3.91
N ILE A 194 9.89 -9.10 -4.05
CA ILE A 194 8.60 -8.44 -4.35
C ILE A 194 8.01 -8.94 -5.67
N SER A 195 8.84 -9.14 -6.69
CA SER A 195 8.40 -9.67 -7.97
C SER A 195 7.88 -11.11 -7.86
N LEU A 196 8.54 -11.96 -7.07
CA LEU A 196 8.09 -13.33 -6.77
C LEU A 196 6.79 -13.33 -5.97
N LEU A 197 6.69 -12.52 -4.91
CA LEU A 197 5.47 -12.35 -4.13
C LEU A 197 4.28 -11.99 -5.01
N LYS A 198 4.46 -11.08 -5.95
CA LYS A 198 3.39 -10.68 -6.88
C LYS A 198 3.01 -11.77 -7.86
N ARG A 199 3.98 -12.49 -8.44
CA ARG A 199 3.74 -13.45 -9.53
C ARG A 199 3.41 -14.85 -9.04
N ARG A 200 4.12 -15.35 -8.00
CA ARG A 200 4.02 -16.73 -7.53
C ARG A 200 3.14 -16.87 -6.28
N PHE A 201 3.14 -15.87 -5.41
CA PHE A 201 2.43 -15.88 -4.13
C PHE A 201 1.18 -14.97 -4.12
N SER A 202 0.65 -14.64 -5.29
CA SER A 202 -0.64 -13.97 -5.49
C SER A 202 -0.80 -12.58 -4.84
N LEU A 203 0.30 -11.89 -4.50
CA LEU A 203 0.24 -10.50 -4.02
C LEU A 203 0.05 -9.46 -5.14
N GLY A 204 0.15 -9.86 -6.41
CA GLY A 204 -0.11 -8.99 -7.54
C GLY A 204 -1.58 -8.63 -7.71
N ARG A 205 -2.48 -9.50 -7.24
CA ARG A 205 -3.94 -9.31 -7.26
C ARG A 205 -4.57 -9.99 -6.06
N VAL A 206 -4.95 -9.20 -5.07
CA VAL A 206 -5.67 -9.69 -3.89
C VAL A 206 -7.14 -9.92 -4.27
N LEU A 207 -7.66 -11.13 -4.11
CA LEU A 207 -9.05 -11.48 -4.40
C LEU A 207 -9.96 -11.32 -3.17
N ALA A 208 -9.38 -11.12 -2.00
CA ALA A 208 -10.09 -10.90 -0.75
C ALA A 208 -10.74 -9.52 -0.71
N LYS A 209 -11.94 -9.44 -0.11
CA LYS A 209 -12.70 -8.18 0.03
C LYS A 209 -12.51 -7.58 1.42
N GLY A 210 -12.22 -6.29 1.46
CA GLY A 210 -12.08 -5.52 2.70
C GLY A 210 -10.73 -5.70 3.41
N SER A 211 -10.47 -4.85 4.39
CA SER A 211 -9.19 -4.75 5.10
C SER A 211 -8.78 -6.02 5.84
N PRO A 212 -9.65 -6.67 6.63
CA PRO A 212 -9.26 -7.86 7.37
C PRO A 212 -8.87 -9.02 6.46
N ALA A 213 -9.66 -9.29 5.41
CA ALA A 213 -9.37 -10.36 4.48
C ALA A 213 -8.12 -10.08 3.63
N THR A 214 -7.85 -8.80 3.27
CA THR A 214 -6.61 -8.39 2.61
C THR A 214 -5.40 -8.63 3.51
N ALA A 215 -5.51 -8.34 4.81
CA ALA A 215 -4.41 -8.58 5.76
C ALA A 215 -4.10 -10.08 5.89
N VAL A 216 -5.12 -10.93 6.02
CA VAL A 216 -4.97 -12.39 6.07
C VAL A 216 -4.33 -12.91 4.77
N TRP A 217 -4.83 -12.49 3.61
CA TRP A 217 -4.27 -12.85 2.31
C TRP A 217 -2.79 -12.51 2.20
N THR A 218 -2.43 -11.27 2.59
CA THR A 218 -1.05 -10.81 2.57
C THR A 218 -0.17 -11.62 3.52
N GLY A 219 -0.66 -11.90 4.73
CA GLY A 219 0.06 -12.70 5.71
C GLY A 219 0.36 -14.11 5.21
N PHE A 220 -0.62 -14.80 4.62
CA PHE A 220 -0.42 -16.12 4.03
C PHE A 220 0.55 -16.11 2.84
N ALA A 221 0.49 -15.10 1.98
CA ALA A 221 1.42 -14.98 0.86
C ALA A 221 2.86 -14.79 1.34
N ILE A 222 3.08 -13.96 2.37
CA ILE A 222 4.40 -13.75 2.99
C ILE A 222 4.88 -15.01 3.71
N PHE A 223 4.00 -15.68 4.44
CA PHE A 223 4.33 -16.95 5.11
C PHE A 223 4.78 -18.01 4.12
N ALA A 224 4.01 -18.21 3.03
CA ALA A 224 4.37 -19.17 1.98
C ALA A 224 5.69 -18.80 1.28
N PHE A 225 5.93 -17.49 1.04
CA PHE A 225 7.21 -17.01 0.51
C PHE A 225 8.37 -17.33 1.46
N ASN A 226 8.23 -17.07 2.76
CA ASN A 226 9.25 -17.33 3.74
C ASN A 226 9.57 -18.82 3.85
N LEU A 227 8.56 -19.68 3.81
CA LEU A 227 8.78 -21.15 3.78
C LEU A 227 9.55 -21.56 2.52
N TRP A 228 9.18 -21.03 1.36
CA TRP A 228 9.89 -21.33 0.11
C TRP A 228 11.34 -20.83 0.10
N GLN A 229 11.65 -19.74 0.78
CA GLN A 229 13.04 -19.25 0.89
C GLN A 229 13.95 -20.15 1.72
N GLN A 230 13.39 -21.02 2.55
CA GLN A 230 14.15 -21.93 3.43
C GLN A 230 14.33 -23.32 2.84
N THR A 231 13.71 -23.59 1.68
CA THR A 231 13.89 -24.84 0.91
C THR A 231 14.97 -24.71 -0.14
#